data_60abfdb8f7420a175496c28aac33d224
#
_entry.id   60abfdb8f7420a175496c28aac33d224
#
_cell.length_a   1.000
_cell.length_b   1.000
_cell.length_c   1.000
_cell.angle_alpha   90.00
_cell.angle_beta   90.00
_cell.angle_gamma   90.00
#
_symmetry.space_group_name_H-M   'P 1'
#
loop_
_entity.id
_entity.type
_entity.pdbx_description
1 polymer ?
#
loop_
_entity_poly.entity_id
_entity_poly.type
_entity_poly.pdbx_seq_one_letter_code
_entity_poly.pdbx_strand_id
1 'polypeptide(L)'
;MKKIISVLFLFCSIVCAYSQEKTALQVVNLALKEDSPNDAVILIQNEIKNITVLAEKRSLFAFLGSLQETLSMFDDARQSYATAAGIGAKDAEGMKKKSSEELVIDAVRCALSGGQADLAVQYLNSSVRNSKNENIQAQIKLYEQWAALSKAESVKETEEAITFLKVYSTLDSMKSVKKSILLTLWYMTDSKEYASALVKEYPNSLEAGVVLGKVMVMPAPFWYFVPREKIAQNIEVAPVKVENNTTQQQKTTQSKTETSTQSPKTEEKQEEKYEVAKKMQLGLFRDKENALAYVEKVSKKGFKPYIQEEKRASGTVYYIVVVDENPQGTIGTELKTAGFECYPLF
;
A
#
# COMPACT_ATOMS: atom_id res chain seq x y z
N MET A 1 -61.29 -6.30 -42.15
CA MET A 1 -60.45 -7.24 -41.42
C MET A 1 -58.92 -7.17 -41.71
N LYS A 2 -58.45 -6.37 -42.68
CA LYS A 2 -56.99 -6.25 -42.99
C LYS A 2 -56.25 -5.11 -42.24
N LYS A 3 -56.94 -4.27 -41.50
CA LYS A 3 -56.31 -3.13 -40.75
C LYS A 3 -56.04 -3.42 -39.28
N ILE A 4 -56.55 -4.52 -38.72
CA ILE A 4 -56.34 -4.86 -37.29
C ILE A 4 -55.08 -5.71 -37.08
N ILE A 5 -54.61 -6.41 -38.12
CA ILE A 5 -53.40 -7.25 -38.04
C ILE A 5 -52.10 -6.39 -38.05
N SER A 6 -52.14 -5.18 -38.61
CA SER A 6 -50.97 -4.31 -38.72
C SER A 6 -50.61 -3.60 -37.40
N VAL A 7 -51.54 -3.50 -36.44
CA VAL A 7 -51.30 -2.84 -35.11
C VAL A 7 -50.72 -3.83 -34.09
N LEU A 8 -50.98 -5.13 -34.29
CA LEU A 8 -50.46 -6.16 -33.36
C LEU A 8 -48.98 -6.48 -33.60
N PHE A 9 -48.44 -6.18 -34.79
CA PHE A 9 -47.00 -6.38 -35.08
C PHE A 9 -46.10 -5.23 -34.65
N LEU A 10 -46.67 -4.06 -34.32
CA LEU A 10 -45.92 -2.88 -33.85
C LEU A 10 -45.69 -2.89 -32.32
N PHE A 11 -46.36 -3.80 -31.59
CA PHE A 11 -46.25 -3.89 -30.13
C PHE A 11 -45.26 -4.96 -29.65
N CYS A 12 -44.67 -5.75 -30.55
CA CYS A 12 -43.74 -6.82 -30.20
C CYS A 12 -42.27 -6.43 -30.35
N SER A 13 -41.95 -5.19 -30.68
CA SER A 13 -40.58 -4.69 -30.83
C SER A 13 -40.15 -3.69 -29.73
N ILE A 14 -40.84 -3.64 -28.59
CA ILE A 14 -40.21 -3.21 -27.34
C ILE A 14 -39.39 -4.41 -26.87
N VAL A 15 -38.34 -4.70 -27.61
CA VAL A 15 -37.21 -5.47 -27.10
C VAL A 15 -36.74 -4.66 -25.90
N CYS A 16 -37.10 -5.12 -24.71
CA CYS A 16 -36.40 -4.72 -23.50
C CYS A 16 -34.91 -4.85 -23.79
N ALA A 17 -34.27 -3.75 -24.10
CA ALA A 17 -32.82 -3.65 -23.97
C ALA A 17 -32.54 -3.85 -22.49
N TYR A 18 -32.63 -5.06 -21.99
CA TYR A 18 -32.00 -5.45 -20.74
C TYR A 18 -30.55 -5.16 -20.99
N SER A 19 -30.10 -4.03 -20.44
CA SER A 19 -28.68 -3.76 -20.34
C SER A 19 -28.09 -4.98 -19.64
N GLN A 20 -27.41 -5.81 -20.41
CA GLN A 20 -26.79 -7.00 -19.85
C GLN A 20 -25.85 -6.54 -18.76
N GLU A 21 -26.08 -7.02 -17.57
CA GLU A 21 -25.26 -6.70 -16.40
C GLU A 21 -23.79 -7.02 -16.72
N LYS A 22 -22.89 -6.08 -16.46
CA LYS A 22 -21.47 -6.27 -16.76
C LYS A 22 -20.87 -7.34 -15.85
N THR A 23 -20.01 -8.18 -16.40
CA THR A 23 -19.22 -9.12 -15.59
C THR A 23 -18.11 -8.39 -14.84
N ALA A 24 -17.61 -8.98 -13.76
CA ALA A 24 -16.48 -8.43 -13.00
C ALA A 24 -15.27 -8.16 -13.90
N LEU A 25 -14.96 -9.10 -14.79
CA LEU A 25 -13.86 -8.95 -15.73
C LEU A 25 -14.05 -7.77 -16.69
N GLN A 26 -15.28 -7.54 -17.16
CA GLN A 26 -15.59 -6.38 -18.00
C GLN A 26 -15.40 -5.07 -17.25
N VAL A 27 -15.87 -4.99 -15.99
CA VAL A 27 -15.69 -3.80 -15.14
C VAL A 27 -14.20 -3.54 -14.86
N VAL A 28 -13.44 -4.58 -14.52
CA VAL A 28 -11.99 -4.46 -14.32
C VAL A 28 -11.29 -3.96 -15.59
N ASN A 29 -11.64 -4.50 -16.76
CA ASN A 29 -11.07 -4.07 -18.03
C ASN A 29 -11.42 -2.61 -18.39
N LEU A 30 -12.57 -2.10 -17.92
CA LEU A 30 -12.90 -0.69 -18.03
C LEU A 30 -12.06 0.13 -17.08
N ALA A 31 -11.98 -0.26 -15.82
CA ALA A 31 -11.20 0.43 -14.78
C ALA A 31 -9.71 0.54 -15.13
N LEU A 32 -9.13 -0.49 -15.78
CA LEU A 32 -7.73 -0.46 -16.23
C LEU A 32 -7.46 0.53 -17.39
N LYS A 33 -8.49 1.15 -17.96
CA LYS A 33 -8.38 2.17 -19.02
C LYS A 33 -8.57 3.59 -18.49
N GLU A 34 -8.91 3.74 -17.22
CA GLU A 34 -9.06 5.05 -16.59
C GLU A 34 -7.70 5.76 -16.51
N ASP A 35 -7.73 7.06 -16.62
CA ASP A 35 -6.53 7.90 -16.64
C ASP A 35 -5.81 7.91 -15.29
N SER A 36 -6.54 7.70 -14.21
CA SER A 36 -5.94 7.60 -12.87
C SER A 36 -6.44 6.37 -12.08
N PRO A 37 -5.61 5.84 -11.16
CA PRO A 37 -6.05 4.77 -10.27
C PRO A 37 -7.23 5.15 -9.37
N ASN A 38 -7.38 6.42 -9.02
CA ASN A 38 -8.52 6.91 -8.24
C ASN A 38 -9.81 6.85 -9.06
N ASP A 39 -9.77 7.21 -10.35
CA ASP A 39 -10.92 7.10 -11.23
C ASP A 39 -11.34 5.64 -11.42
N ALA A 40 -10.36 4.74 -11.52
CA ALA A 40 -10.60 3.29 -11.53
C ALA A 40 -11.35 2.82 -10.27
N VAL A 41 -10.96 3.31 -9.08
CA VAL A 41 -11.67 3.01 -7.81
C VAL A 41 -13.11 3.49 -7.88
N ILE A 42 -13.34 4.74 -8.30
CA ILE A 42 -14.67 5.35 -8.40
C ILE A 42 -15.54 4.58 -9.39
N LEU A 43 -14.99 4.23 -10.56
CA LEU A 43 -15.70 3.44 -11.57
C LEU A 43 -16.17 2.10 -10.99
N ILE A 44 -15.25 1.34 -10.36
CA ILE A 44 -15.59 0.05 -9.79
C ILE A 44 -16.65 0.18 -8.70
N GLN A 45 -16.53 1.16 -7.79
CA GLN A 45 -17.50 1.41 -6.73
C GLN A 45 -18.90 1.73 -7.29
N ASN A 46 -18.98 2.43 -8.41
CA ASN A 46 -20.26 2.74 -9.06
C ASN A 46 -20.85 1.52 -9.76
N GLU A 47 -20.04 0.74 -10.48
CA GLU A 47 -20.49 -0.46 -11.18
C GLU A 47 -20.95 -1.56 -10.20
N ILE A 48 -20.27 -1.76 -9.08
CA ILE A 48 -20.67 -2.75 -8.04
C ILE A 48 -22.10 -2.54 -7.56
N LYS A 49 -22.61 -1.31 -7.54
CA LYS A 49 -23.98 -1.00 -7.09
C LYS A 49 -25.02 -1.63 -8.00
N ASN A 50 -24.69 -1.78 -9.27
CA ASN A 50 -25.58 -2.29 -10.31
C ASN A 50 -25.46 -3.81 -10.51
N ILE A 51 -24.48 -4.46 -9.87
CA ILE A 51 -24.24 -5.89 -10.01
C ILE A 51 -25.05 -6.66 -8.98
N THR A 52 -25.86 -7.61 -9.48
CA THR A 52 -26.74 -8.47 -8.67
C THR A 52 -26.18 -9.89 -8.52
N VAL A 53 -25.37 -10.34 -9.49
CA VAL A 53 -24.74 -11.66 -9.46
C VAL A 53 -23.66 -11.71 -8.38
N LEU A 54 -23.88 -12.53 -7.36
CA LEU A 54 -23.00 -12.59 -6.16
C LEU A 54 -21.56 -12.96 -6.49
N ALA A 55 -21.32 -13.83 -7.46
CA ALA A 55 -19.96 -14.20 -7.90
C ALA A 55 -19.20 -12.99 -8.47
N GLU A 56 -19.84 -12.21 -9.31
CA GLU A 56 -19.28 -10.99 -9.91
C GLU A 56 -19.01 -9.93 -8.84
N LYS A 57 -20.00 -9.72 -7.98
CA LYS A 57 -19.91 -8.75 -6.88
C LYS A 57 -18.77 -9.07 -5.91
N ARG A 58 -18.63 -10.35 -5.52
CA ARG A 58 -17.53 -10.83 -4.67
C ARG A 58 -16.19 -10.54 -5.31
N SER A 59 -16.02 -10.90 -6.56
CA SER A 59 -14.76 -10.74 -7.29
C SER A 59 -14.38 -9.27 -7.48
N LEU A 60 -15.38 -8.41 -7.72
CA LEU A 60 -15.14 -6.96 -7.80
C LEU A 60 -14.74 -6.34 -6.47
N PHE A 61 -15.37 -6.73 -5.36
CA PHE A 61 -14.91 -6.28 -4.04
C PHE A 61 -13.50 -6.77 -3.72
N ALA A 62 -13.15 -8.01 -4.08
CA ALA A 62 -11.79 -8.52 -3.89
C ALA A 62 -10.76 -7.75 -4.73
N PHE A 63 -11.08 -7.40 -5.98
CA PHE A 63 -10.24 -6.60 -6.85
C PHE A 63 -10.13 -5.14 -6.36
N LEU A 64 -11.26 -4.54 -5.98
CA LEU A 64 -11.31 -3.19 -5.41
C LEU A 64 -10.43 -3.09 -4.16
N GLY A 65 -10.52 -4.07 -3.26
CA GLY A 65 -9.67 -4.13 -2.07
C GLY A 65 -8.18 -4.16 -2.45
N SER A 66 -7.80 -4.94 -3.48
CA SER A 66 -6.41 -4.98 -3.94
C SER A 66 -5.93 -3.65 -4.54
N LEU A 67 -6.78 -2.98 -5.30
CA LEU A 67 -6.47 -1.66 -5.86
C LEU A 67 -6.32 -0.60 -4.76
N GLN A 68 -7.28 -0.55 -3.84
CA GLN A 68 -7.28 0.36 -2.69
C GLN A 68 -6.05 0.13 -1.79
N GLU A 69 -5.67 -1.12 -1.55
CA GLU A 69 -4.46 -1.46 -0.78
C GLU A 69 -3.20 -0.93 -1.48
N THR A 70 -3.10 -1.08 -2.80
CA THR A 70 -1.99 -0.55 -3.59
C THR A 70 -1.89 0.98 -3.50
N LEU A 71 -3.03 1.65 -3.34
CA LEU A 71 -3.13 3.11 -3.16
C LEU A 71 -2.99 3.53 -1.69
N SER A 72 -2.66 2.62 -0.80
CA SER A 72 -2.58 2.87 0.66
C SER A 72 -3.90 3.33 1.30
N MET A 73 -5.03 3.09 0.65
CA MET A 73 -6.38 3.30 1.18
C MET A 73 -6.78 2.13 2.07
N PHE A 74 -6.04 1.92 3.17
CA PHE A 74 -6.09 0.68 3.95
C PHE A 74 -7.46 0.40 4.59
N ASP A 75 -8.18 1.43 5.05
CA ASP A 75 -9.51 1.25 5.64
C ASP A 75 -10.54 0.81 4.60
N ASP A 76 -10.53 1.42 3.42
CA ASP A 76 -11.40 1.06 2.32
C ASP A 76 -11.06 -0.34 1.79
N ALA A 77 -9.77 -0.65 1.62
CA ALA A 77 -9.30 -1.96 1.20
C ALA A 77 -9.76 -3.06 2.17
N ARG A 78 -9.62 -2.82 3.48
CA ARG A 78 -10.09 -3.72 4.52
C ARG A 78 -11.59 -3.97 4.41
N GLN A 79 -12.39 -2.94 4.24
CA GLN A 79 -13.84 -3.06 4.08
C GLN A 79 -14.21 -3.84 2.81
N SER A 80 -13.53 -3.56 1.71
CA SER A 80 -13.73 -4.25 0.44
C SER A 80 -13.41 -5.74 0.55
N TYR A 81 -12.28 -6.11 1.14
CA TYR A 81 -11.91 -7.50 1.39
C TYR A 81 -12.86 -8.20 2.35
N ALA A 82 -13.24 -7.56 3.46
CA ALA A 82 -14.19 -8.13 4.41
C ALA A 82 -15.58 -8.34 3.78
N THR A 83 -16.03 -7.41 2.93
CA THR A 83 -17.28 -7.55 2.18
C THR A 83 -17.20 -8.73 1.21
N ALA A 84 -16.12 -8.84 0.45
CA ALA A 84 -15.89 -9.98 -0.44
C ALA A 84 -15.89 -11.31 0.31
N ALA A 85 -15.21 -11.37 1.47
CA ALA A 85 -15.16 -12.57 2.31
C ALA A 85 -16.54 -13.01 2.80
N GLY A 86 -17.43 -12.05 3.10
CA GLY A 86 -18.79 -12.28 3.56
C GLY A 86 -19.76 -12.75 2.46
N ILE A 87 -19.42 -12.59 1.19
CA ILE A 87 -20.27 -13.05 0.09
C ILE A 87 -20.08 -14.57 -0.12
N GLY A 88 -21.10 -15.35 0.18
CA GLY A 88 -21.11 -16.83 0.05
C GLY A 88 -21.24 -17.31 -1.40
N ALA A 89 -20.34 -16.87 -2.29
CA ALA A 89 -20.29 -17.27 -3.69
C ALA A 89 -18.88 -17.68 -4.09
N LYS A 90 -18.74 -18.40 -5.21
CA LYS A 90 -17.44 -18.61 -5.86
C LYS A 90 -17.03 -17.32 -6.57
N ASP A 91 -15.72 -17.18 -6.84
CA ASP A 91 -15.26 -16.07 -7.65
C ASP A 91 -15.72 -16.20 -9.11
N ALA A 92 -15.94 -15.06 -9.75
CA ALA A 92 -16.37 -14.96 -11.13
C ALA A 92 -15.33 -15.57 -12.11
N GLU A 93 -15.80 -15.95 -13.27
CA GLU A 93 -14.92 -16.47 -14.31
C GLU A 93 -13.93 -15.40 -14.81
N GLY A 94 -12.70 -15.81 -15.04
CA GLY A 94 -11.61 -14.90 -15.46
C GLY A 94 -11.04 -14.01 -14.34
N MET A 95 -11.64 -14.02 -13.14
CA MET A 95 -11.13 -13.27 -11.99
C MET A 95 -10.19 -14.12 -11.12
N LYS A 96 -9.30 -13.43 -10.38
CA LYS A 96 -8.41 -14.09 -9.44
C LYS A 96 -9.21 -14.79 -8.35
N LYS A 97 -8.96 -16.08 -8.17
CA LYS A 97 -9.62 -16.88 -7.14
C LYS A 97 -8.97 -16.65 -5.78
N LYS A 98 -9.80 -16.37 -4.77
CA LYS A 98 -9.42 -16.26 -3.37
C LYS A 98 -10.48 -16.92 -2.49
N SER A 99 -10.06 -17.73 -1.53
CA SER A 99 -10.97 -18.23 -0.50
C SER A 99 -11.46 -17.08 0.41
N SER A 100 -12.56 -17.30 1.14
CA SER A 100 -13.01 -16.32 2.14
C SER A 100 -11.98 -16.15 3.26
N GLU A 101 -11.24 -17.19 3.60
CA GLU A 101 -10.17 -17.13 4.60
C GLU A 101 -9.03 -16.22 4.12
N GLU A 102 -8.58 -16.35 2.85
CA GLU A 102 -7.56 -15.47 2.28
C GLU A 102 -8.00 -14.01 2.27
N LEU A 103 -9.26 -13.74 1.94
CA LEU A 103 -9.82 -12.38 1.96
C LEU A 103 -9.89 -11.81 3.38
N VAL A 104 -10.19 -12.63 4.39
CA VAL A 104 -10.12 -12.18 5.80
C VAL A 104 -8.68 -11.86 6.18
N ILE A 105 -7.72 -12.66 5.78
CA ILE A 105 -6.28 -12.40 6.01
C ILE A 105 -5.82 -11.12 5.30
N ASP A 106 -6.30 -10.85 4.09
CA ASP A 106 -6.03 -9.59 3.40
C ASP A 106 -6.63 -8.38 4.18
N ALA A 107 -7.84 -8.53 4.73
CA ALA A 107 -8.45 -7.51 5.59
C ALA A 107 -7.64 -7.28 6.88
N VAL A 108 -7.11 -8.35 7.50
CA VAL A 108 -6.19 -8.25 8.66
C VAL A 108 -4.95 -7.46 8.31
N ARG A 109 -4.32 -7.77 7.17
CA ARG A 109 -3.13 -7.05 6.70
C ARG A 109 -3.41 -5.57 6.51
N CYS A 110 -4.54 -5.22 5.90
CA CYS A 110 -4.95 -3.83 5.73
C CYS A 110 -5.24 -3.15 7.08
N ALA A 111 -5.88 -3.83 8.04
CA ALA A 111 -6.10 -3.29 9.37
C ALA A 111 -4.78 -2.97 10.08
N LEU A 112 -3.79 -3.86 10.01
CA LEU A 112 -2.46 -3.63 10.55
C LEU A 112 -1.75 -2.47 9.85
N SER A 113 -1.80 -2.41 8.52
CA SER A 113 -1.19 -1.32 7.74
C SER A 113 -1.83 0.04 8.05
N GLY A 114 -3.12 0.07 8.35
CA GLY A 114 -3.85 1.25 8.82
C GLY A 114 -3.67 1.57 10.31
N GLY A 115 -2.86 0.81 11.07
CA GLY A 115 -2.64 1.02 12.50
C GLY A 115 -3.81 0.58 13.39
N GLN A 116 -4.71 -0.25 12.89
CA GLN A 116 -5.91 -0.72 13.59
C GLN A 116 -5.70 -2.14 14.16
N ALA A 117 -4.73 -2.29 15.05
CA ALA A 117 -4.33 -3.58 15.58
C ALA A 117 -5.47 -4.33 16.30
N ASP A 118 -6.33 -3.63 17.03
CA ASP A 118 -7.48 -4.26 17.70
C ASP A 118 -8.48 -4.85 16.71
N LEU A 119 -8.71 -4.14 15.60
CA LEU A 119 -9.58 -4.62 14.53
C LEU A 119 -8.95 -5.82 13.81
N ALA A 120 -7.64 -5.81 13.61
CA ALA A 120 -6.92 -6.97 13.08
C ALA A 120 -7.12 -8.20 13.97
N VAL A 121 -7.00 -8.04 15.30
CA VAL A 121 -7.24 -9.13 16.25
C VAL A 121 -8.70 -9.64 16.19
N GLN A 122 -9.69 -8.76 16.01
CA GLN A 122 -11.08 -9.19 15.85
C GLN A 122 -11.26 -10.07 14.60
N TYR A 123 -10.66 -9.70 13.46
CA TYR A 123 -10.70 -10.53 12.25
C TYR A 123 -9.98 -11.87 12.46
N LEU A 124 -8.80 -11.88 13.10
CA LEU A 124 -8.08 -13.12 13.42
C LEU A 124 -8.86 -14.07 14.33
N ASN A 125 -9.72 -13.53 15.20
CA ASN A 125 -10.58 -14.30 16.07
C ASN A 125 -11.92 -14.72 15.43
N SER A 126 -12.14 -14.40 14.17
CA SER A 126 -13.31 -14.86 13.42
C SER A 126 -13.20 -16.35 13.04
N SER A 127 -14.10 -16.83 12.18
CA SER A 127 -14.07 -18.21 11.69
C SER A 127 -12.73 -18.64 11.08
N VAL A 128 -11.91 -17.71 10.60
CA VAL A 128 -10.58 -17.97 10.01
C VAL A 128 -9.65 -18.66 11.01
N ARG A 129 -9.81 -18.42 12.33
CA ARG A 129 -8.99 -19.03 13.37
C ARG A 129 -9.00 -20.56 13.31
N ASN A 130 -10.09 -21.15 12.86
CA ASN A 130 -10.28 -22.60 12.77
C ASN A 130 -9.91 -23.17 11.39
N SER A 131 -9.22 -22.38 10.55
CA SER A 131 -8.79 -22.81 9.22
C SER A 131 -7.97 -24.10 9.28
N LYS A 132 -8.21 -25.00 8.33
CA LYS A 132 -7.37 -26.21 8.14
C LYS A 132 -6.23 -25.96 7.15
N ASN A 133 -6.15 -24.78 6.56
CA ASN A 133 -5.08 -24.41 5.65
C ASN A 133 -3.85 -24.00 6.46
N GLU A 134 -2.75 -24.73 6.30
CA GLU A 134 -1.49 -24.47 7.02
C GLU A 134 -0.91 -23.07 6.71
N ASN A 135 -1.06 -22.59 5.48
CA ASN A 135 -0.60 -21.25 5.11
C ASN A 135 -1.42 -20.16 5.81
N ILE A 136 -2.73 -20.34 5.93
CA ILE A 136 -3.60 -19.44 6.69
C ILE A 136 -3.22 -19.46 8.18
N GLN A 137 -2.99 -20.64 8.75
CA GLN A 137 -2.54 -20.77 10.14
C GLN A 137 -1.19 -20.09 10.39
N ALA A 138 -0.25 -20.21 9.46
CA ALA A 138 1.02 -19.51 9.55
C ALA A 138 0.84 -17.98 9.50
N GLN A 139 -0.02 -17.48 8.63
CA GLN A 139 -0.34 -16.05 8.54
C GLN A 139 -1.04 -15.55 9.80
N ILE A 140 -1.97 -16.30 10.37
CA ILE A 140 -2.64 -15.95 11.63
C ILE A 140 -1.59 -15.76 12.73
N LYS A 141 -0.71 -16.74 12.94
CA LYS A 141 0.35 -16.67 13.96
C LYS A 141 1.27 -15.46 13.75
N LEU A 142 1.68 -15.18 12.52
CA LEU A 142 2.49 -14.01 12.20
C LEU A 142 1.74 -12.71 12.53
N TYR A 143 0.51 -12.58 12.09
CA TYR A 143 -0.26 -11.35 12.25
C TYR A 143 -0.73 -11.11 13.70
N GLU A 144 -0.88 -12.17 14.50
CA GLU A 144 -1.04 -12.04 15.95
C GLU A 144 0.19 -11.34 16.57
N GLN A 145 1.40 -11.75 16.18
CA GLN A 145 2.60 -11.09 16.69
C GLN A 145 2.73 -9.65 16.17
N TRP A 146 2.39 -9.42 14.92
CA TRP A 146 2.39 -8.06 14.37
C TRP A 146 1.35 -7.17 15.06
N ALA A 147 0.18 -7.69 15.41
CA ALA A 147 -0.80 -6.95 16.18
C ALA A 147 -0.29 -6.64 17.60
N ALA A 148 0.38 -7.60 18.25
CA ALA A 148 1.00 -7.39 19.55
C ALA A 148 2.09 -6.31 19.48
N LEU A 149 3.00 -6.41 18.51
CA LEU A 149 4.03 -5.39 18.27
C LEU A 149 3.43 -4.00 18.01
N SER A 150 2.38 -3.92 17.21
CA SER A 150 1.71 -2.66 16.88
C SER A 150 0.98 -2.03 18.08
N LYS A 151 0.62 -2.81 19.09
CA LYS A 151 -0.03 -2.35 20.32
C LYS A 151 0.95 -1.99 21.42
N ALA A 152 2.20 -2.43 21.32
CA ALA A 152 3.22 -2.17 22.31
C ALA A 152 3.48 -0.65 22.43
N GLU A 153 3.57 -0.16 23.65
CA GLU A 153 3.87 1.25 23.96
C GLU A 153 5.35 1.42 24.37
N SER A 154 6.02 0.32 24.67
CA SER A 154 7.44 0.31 25.06
C SER A 154 8.19 -0.84 24.41
N VAL A 155 9.53 -0.73 24.31
CA VAL A 155 10.40 -1.81 23.82
C VAL A 155 10.20 -3.09 24.63
N LYS A 156 10.05 -2.97 25.95
CA LYS A 156 9.84 -4.12 26.83
C LYS A 156 8.60 -4.92 26.46
N GLU A 157 7.53 -4.26 26.04
CA GLU A 157 6.28 -4.94 25.65
C GLU A 157 6.42 -5.69 24.31
N THR A 158 7.45 -5.43 23.53
CA THR A 158 7.72 -6.15 22.27
C THR A 158 8.45 -7.47 22.49
N GLU A 159 9.08 -7.71 23.66
CA GLU A 159 9.97 -8.85 23.92
C GLU A 159 9.27 -10.20 23.72
N GLU A 160 8.01 -10.34 24.16
CA GLU A 160 7.25 -11.57 24.04
C GLU A 160 7.00 -11.90 22.54
N ALA A 161 6.51 -10.93 21.76
CA ALA A 161 6.26 -11.11 20.34
C ALA A 161 7.55 -11.43 19.57
N ILE A 162 8.65 -10.76 19.91
CA ILE A 162 9.98 -11.06 19.33
C ILE A 162 10.39 -12.50 19.67
N THR A 163 10.16 -12.94 20.89
CA THR A 163 10.47 -14.33 21.31
C THR A 163 9.66 -15.35 20.52
N PHE A 164 8.37 -15.14 20.33
CA PHE A 164 7.54 -15.99 19.48
C PHE A 164 8.05 -16.00 18.03
N LEU A 165 8.37 -14.83 17.45
CA LEU A 165 8.88 -14.75 16.10
C LEU A 165 10.21 -15.48 15.90
N LYS A 166 11.11 -15.45 16.91
CA LYS A 166 12.36 -16.23 16.91
C LYS A 166 12.06 -17.73 16.81
N VAL A 167 11.14 -18.23 17.65
CA VAL A 167 10.71 -19.64 17.58
C VAL A 167 10.07 -19.95 16.22
N TYR A 168 9.16 -19.11 15.73
CA TYR A 168 8.49 -19.32 14.45
C TYR A 168 9.46 -19.34 13.27
N SER A 169 10.56 -18.60 13.32
CA SER A 169 11.57 -18.60 12.25
C SER A 169 12.24 -19.97 12.04
N THR A 170 12.16 -20.86 13.04
CA THR A 170 12.75 -22.21 13.00
C THR A 170 11.77 -23.32 12.66
N LEU A 171 10.46 -23.04 12.61
CA LEU A 171 9.43 -24.05 12.39
C LEU A 171 9.11 -24.23 10.90
N ASP A 172 9.06 -25.47 10.45
CA ASP A 172 8.67 -25.80 9.07
C ASP A 172 7.24 -25.37 8.74
N SER A 173 6.32 -25.44 9.70
CA SER A 173 4.94 -24.98 9.55
C SER A 173 4.82 -23.47 9.27
N MET A 174 5.89 -22.71 9.50
CA MET A 174 5.94 -21.26 9.27
C MET A 174 6.67 -20.88 7.98
N LYS A 175 7.05 -21.85 7.16
CA LYS A 175 7.85 -21.65 5.94
C LYS A 175 7.23 -20.64 4.98
N SER A 176 5.91 -20.64 4.83
CA SER A 176 5.21 -19.72 3.93
C SER A 176 5.35 -18.23 4.31
N VAL A 177 5.56 -17.93 5.59
CA VAL A 177 5.73 -16.59 6.15
C VAL A 177 7.13 -16.29 6.69
N LYS A 178 8.07 -17.24 6.56
CA LYS A 178 9.41 -17.14 7.13
C LYS A 178 10.16 -15.89 6.68
N LYS A 179 10.00 -15.46 5.42
CA LYS A 179 10.61 -14.23 4.92
C LYS A 179 10.18 -13.01 5.71
N SER A 180 8.87 -12.88 5.95
CA SER A 180 8.30 -11.78 6.71
C SER A 180 8.70 -11.83 8.18
N ILE A 181 8.83 -13.03 8.76
CA ILE A 181 9.35 -13.20 10.12
C ILE A 181 10.80 -12.73 10.21
N LEU A 182 11.68 -13.16 9.30
CA LEU A 182 13.08 -12.77 9.29
C LEU A 182 13.25 -11.25 9.08
N LEU A 183 12.44 -10.65 8.20
CA LEU A 183 12.43 -9.21 8.01
C LEU A 183 11.99 -8.47 9.29
N THR A 184 10.95 -8.98 9.97
CA THR A 184 10.49 -8.41 11.25
C THR A 184 11.57 -8.48 12.31
N LEU A 185 12.19 -9.66 12.47
CA LEU A 185 13.26 -9.85 13.45
C LEU A 185 14.46 -8.95 13.16
N TRP A 186 14.91 -8.85 11.91
CA TRP A 186 15.96 -7.92 11.53
C TRP A 186 15.58 -6.47 11.88
N TYR A 187 14.38 -6.03 11.51
CA TYR A 187 13.92 -4.67 11.76
C TYR A 187 13.86 -4.36 13.26
N MET A 188 13.39 -5.30 14.09
CA MET A 188 13.19 -5.10 15.52
C MET A 188 14.50 -5.19 16.31
N THR A 189 15.46 -6.02 15.88
CA THR A 189 16.66 -6.35 16.65
C THR A 189 17.96 -5.84 16.02
N ASP A 190 17.89 -5.33 14.78
CA ASP A 190 19.06 -4.93 13.95
C ASP A 190 20.12 -6.06 13.82
N SER A 191 19.70 -7.31 14.00
CA SER A 191 20.62 -8.45 13.98
C SER A 191 21.03 -8.80 12.56
N LYS A 192 22.34 -8.76 12.29
CA LYS A 192 22.92 -9.18 11.00
C LYS A 192 22.66 -10.66 10.69
N GLU A 193 22.37 -11.48 11.69
CA GLU A 193 22.04 -12.90 11.51
C GLU A 193 20.76 -13.06 10.67
N TYR A 194 19.70 -12.36 11.04
CA TYR A 194 18.41 -12.42 10.30
C TYR A 194 18.52 -11.80 8.91
N ALA A 195 19.27 -10.72 8.77
CA ALA A 195 19.60 -10.14 7.48
C ALA A 195 20.31 -11.14 6.56
N SER A 196 21.36 -11.79 7.08
CA SER A 196 22.15 -12.78 6.34
C SER A 196 21.33 -14.02 5.98
N ALA A 197 20.50 -14.52 6.92
CA ALA A 197 19.59 -15.64 6.67
C ALA A 197 18.60 -15.31 5.55
N LEU A 198 17.99 -14.12 5.61
CA LEU A 198 17.02 -13.66 4.62
C LEU A 198 17.63 -13.56 3.22
N VAL A 199 18.80 -12.94 3.09
CA VAL A 199 19.50 -12.79 1.80
C VAL A 199 19.97 -14.13 1.26
N LYS A 200 20.42 -15.04 2.14
CA LYS A 200 20.91 -16.39 1.75
C LYS A 200 19.77 -17.30 1.31
N GLU A 201 18.67 -17.35 2.09
CA GLU A 201 17.57 -18.28 1.83
C GLU A 201 16.59 -17.74 0.76
N TYR A 202 16.46 -16.41 0.64
CA TYR A 202 15.48 -15.76 -0.23
C TYR A 202 16.07 -14.60 -1.05
N PRO A 203 17.15 -14.82 -1.81
CA PRO A 203 17.94 -13.74 -2.44
C PRO A 203 17.13 -12.83 -3.41
N ASN A 204 16.08 -13.37 -3.99
CA ASN A 204 15.23 -12.67 -4.97
C ASN A 204 13.91 -12.15 -4.36
N SER A 205 13.76 -12.20 -3.04
CA SER A 205 12.55 -11.68 -2.39
C SER A 205 12.61 -10.16 -2.23
N LEU A 206 11.41 -9.54 -2.14
CA LEU A 206 11.30 -8.12 -1.81
C LEU A 206 11.93 -7.82 -0.44
N GLU A 207 11.75 -8.71 0.51
CA GLU A 207 12.27 -8.58 1.86
C GLU A 207 13.82 -8.56 1.88
N ALA A 208 14.46 -9.40 1.07
CA ALA A 208 15.90 -9.34 0.89
C ALA A 208 16.34 -8.03 0.21
N GLY A 209 15.56 -7.55 -0.76
CA GLY A 209 15.78 -6.26 -1.40
C GLY A 209 15.73 -5.09 -0.42
N VAL A 210 14.80 -5.12 0.55
CA VAL A 210 14.70 -4.13 1.64
C VAL A 210 15.96 -4.13 2.51
N VAL A 211 16.39 -5.31 2.96
CA VAL A 211 17.59 -5.45 3.81
C VAL A 211 18.86 -4.97 3.09
N LEU A 212 18.94 -5.21 1.78
CA LEU A 212 20.06 -4.77 0.94
C LEU A 212 19.97 -3.29 0.51
N GLY A 213 18.92 -2.57 0.90
CA GLY A 213 18.68 -1.20 0.46
C GLY A 213 18.38 -1.05 -1.04
N LYS A 214 18.05 -2.16 -1.74
CA LYS A 214 17.71 -2.17 -3.18
C LYS A 214 16.23 -1.86 -3.44
N VAL A 215 15.40 -2.00 -2.44
CA VAL A 215 13.96 -1.76 -2.48
C VAL A 215 13.61 -0.72 -1.42
N MET A 216 12.97 0.34 -1.85
CA MET A 216 12.38 1.31 -0.93
C MET A 216 11.01 0.80 -0.50
N VAL A 217 10.76 0.76 0.80
CA VAL A 217 9.45 0.44 1.35
C VAL A 217 8.64 1.74 1.40
N MET A 218 7.43 1.71 0.85
CA MET A 218 6.50 2.83 1.00
C MET A 218 6.20 3.09 2.48
N PRO A 219 6.01 4.35 2.91
CA PRO A 219 6.02 4.76 4.31
C PRO A 219 4.81 4.35 5.16
N ALA A 220 4.07 3.35 4.76
CA ALA A 220 2.87 2.93 5.48
C ALA A 220 2.87 1.49 6.06
N PRO A 221 3.98 0.80 6.27
CA PRO A 221 3.91 -0.41 7.07
C PRO A 221 3.74 -0.05 8.54
N PHE A 222 2.90 -0.84 9.23
CA PHE A 222 2.65 -0.73 10.68
C PHE A 222 3.94 -0.68 11.52
N TRP A 223 5.06 -1.17 11.02
CA TRP A 223 6.40 -1.17 11.62
C TRP A 223 6.88 0.21 12.08
N TYR A 224 6.46 1.29 11.43
CA TYR A 224 6.82 2.64 11.87
C TYR A 224 6.21 3.02 13.23
N PHE A 225 5.17 2.30 13.63
CA PHE A 225 4.48 2.53 14.90
C PHE A 225 4.99 1.63 16.03
N VAL A 226 5.87 0.69 15.73
CA VAL A 226 6.38 -0.27 16.69
C VAL A 226 7.57 0.34 17.46
N PRO A 227 7.55 0.38 18.79
CA PRO A 227 8.69 0.84 19.58
C PRO A 227 9.90 -0.06 19.37
N ARG A 228 11.06 0.55 19.11
CA ARG A 228 12.34 -0.17 19.05
C ARG A 228 13.45 0.69 19.61
N GLU A 229 14.48 0.07 20.15
CA GLU A 229 15.69 0.81 20.55
C GLU A 229 16.32 1.44 19.31
N LYS A 230 16.70 2.71 19.44
CA LYS A 230 17.53 3.38 18.43
C LYS A 230 18.93 2.82 18.55
N ILE A 231 19.25 1.78 17.80
CA ILE A 231 20.62 1.35 17.64
C ILE A 231 21.31 2.45 16.82
N ALA A 232 22.35 3.05 17.39
CA ALA A 232 23.15 4.03 16.68
C ALA A 232 23.68 3.39 15.40
N GLN A 233 23.11 3.79 14.25
CA GLN A 233 23.52 3.27 12.96
C GLN A 233 24.89 3.86 12.61
N ASN A 234 25.95 3.19 13.05
CA ASN A 234 27.21 3.22 12.35
C ASN A 234 27.08 2.25 11.15
N ILE A 235 26.33 2.65 10.15
CA ILE A 235 26.37 1.97 8.86
C ILE A 235 27.61 2.51 8.14
N GLU A 236 28.75 1.90 8.41
CA GLU A 236 29.83 1.85 7.43
C GLU A 236 29.32 1.00 6.26
N VAL A 237 28.79 1.69 5.27
CA VAL A 237 28.52 1.06 3.98
C VAL A 237 29.87 0.77 3.37
N ALA A 238 30.38 -0.46 3.52
CA ALA A 238 31.54 -0.91 2.78
C ALA A 238 31.21 -0.76 1.28
N PRO A 239 32.06 -0.05 0.51
CA PRO A 239 31.82 0.13 -0.90
C PRO A 239 31.85 -1.21 -1.60
N VAL A 240 30.69 -1.63 -2.15
CA VAL A 240 30.63 -2.78 -3.08
C VAL A 240 31.45 -2.39 -4.29
N LYS A 241 32.61 -3.04 -4.47
CA LYS A 241 33.36 -2.97 -5.71
C LYS A 241 32.47 -3.49 -6.83
N VAL A 242 31.98 -2.56 -7.64
CA VAL A 242 31.38 -2.89 -8.93
C VAL A 242 32.56 -3.20 -9.86
N GLU A 243 32.76 -4.44 -10.22
CA GLU A 243 33.63 -4.81 -11.32
C GLU A 243 32.99 -4.30 -12.62
N ASN A 244 33.56 -3.23 -13.13
CA ASN A 244 33.24 -2.70 -14.44
C ASN A 244 33.84 -3.63 -15.49
N ASN A 245 33.03 -4.46 -16.09
CA ASN A 245 33.38 -5.06 -17.38
C ASN A 245 33.10 -4.02 -18.47
N THR A 246 34.19 -3.35 -18.84
CA THR A 246 34.28 -2.47 -19.98
C THR A 246 34.30 -3.29 -21.28
N THR A 247 33.37 -3.06 -22.19
CA THR A 247 33.61 -3.37 -23.60
C THR A 247 32.94 -2.34 -24.47
N GLN A 248 33.85 -1.57 -25.04
CA GLN A 248 33.87 -0.93 -26.36
C GLN A 248 32.88 0.15 -26.80
N GLN A 249 33.48 1.23 -26.97
CA GLN A 249 33.27 2.41 -27.81
C GLN A 249 32.55 2.14 -29.14
N GLN A 250 31.64 3.05 -29.50
CA GLN A 250 31.62 3.61 -30.85
C GLN A 250 31.29 5.11 -30.81
N LYS A 251 32.23 5.85 -31.36
CA LYS A 251 32.19 7.27 -31.73
C LYS A 251 31.30 7.44 -32.97
N THR A 252 30.51 8.49 -33.05
CA THR A 252 30.36 9.33 -34.27
C THR A 252 29.47 10.52 -33.94
N THR A 253 30.02 11.66 -33.90
CA THR A 253 29.99 12.80 -34.84
C THR A 253 28.80 13.74 -34.68
N GLN A 254 29.17 14.97 -34.32
CA GLN A 254 28.38 16.21 -34.35
C GLN A 254 27.89 16.52 -35.75
N SER A 255 26.67 17.05 -35.87
CA SER A 255 26.36 18.00 -36.94
C SER A 255 25.39 19.05 -36.39
N LYS A 256 25.84 20.28 -36.44
CA LYS A 256 25.07 21.52 -36.36
C LYS A 256 24.27 21.69 -37.65
N THR A 257 23.06 22.16 -37.58
CA THR A 257 22.53 23.14 -38.55
C THR A 257 21.30 23.86 -37.99
N GLU A 258 21.27 25.12 -38.31
CA GLU A 258 20.49 26.24 -37.83
C GLU A 258 19.03 26.29 -38.32
N THR A 259 18.21 26.98 -37.54
CA THR A 259 17.20 28.00 -37.90
C THR A 259 16.15 27.71 -38.97
N SER A 260 14.89 27.70 -38.59
CA SER A 260 13.89 28.60 -39.21
C SER A 260 12.62 28.72 -38.34
N THR A 261 12.30 29.96 -38.16
CA THR A 261 11.09 30.57 -37.54
C THR A 261 9.85 30.23 -38.35
N GLN A 262 8.81 29.77 -37.67
CA GLN A 262 7.41 30.10 -37.99
C GLN A 262 6.50 29.78 -36.81
N SER A 263 5.91 30.83 -36.22
CA SER A 263 4.69 30.73 -35.42
C SER A 263 3.50 30.39 -36.30
N PRO A 264 2.60 29.57 -35.84
CA PRO A 264 1.22 30.05 -35.76
C PRO A 264 0.41 29.56 -34.55
N LYS A 265 -0.51 30.39 -34.20
CA LYS A 265 -1.80 30.17 -33.56
C LYS A 265 -1.84 29.62 -32.14
N THR A 266 -2.18 30.52 -31.26
CA THR A 266 -2.90 30.39 -30.00
C THR A 266 -3.96 29.29 -30.04
N GLU A 267 -3.69 28.19 -29.38
CA GLU A 267 -4.72 27.30 -28.83
C GLU A 267 -4.71 27.52 -27.32
N GLU A 268 -5.89 27.90 -26.80
CA GLU A 268 -6.16 28.03 -25.38
C GLU A 268 -5.91 26.66 -24.72
N LYS A 269 -4.76 26.52 -24.03
CA LYS A 269 -4.55 25.47 -23.06
C LYS A 269 -5.43 25.78 -21.85
N GLN A 270 -6.43 24.92 -21.62
CA GLN A 270 -7.02 24.79 -20.32
C GLN A 270 -5.89 24.51 -19.33
N GLU A 271 -5.61 25.46 -18.44
CA GLU A 271 -4.74 25.26 -17.31
C GLU A 271 -5.42 24.21 -16.40
N GLU A 272 -4.94 22.97 -16.44
CA GLU A 272 -5.17 22.00 -15.37
C GLU A 272 -4.62 22.63 -14.10
N LYS A 273 -5.51 22.94 -13.20
CA LYS A 273 -5.22 23.50 -11.88
C LYS A 273 -4.60 22.40 -11.03
N TYR A 274 -3.28 22.21 -11.13
CA TYR A 274 -2.57 21.34 -10.20
C TYR A 274 -2.71 21.91 -8.80
N GLU A 275 -3.27 21.14 -7.87
CA GLU A 275 -3.25 21.52 -6.46
C GLU A 275 -1.78 21.50 -6.01
N VAL A 276 -1.30 22.68 -5.64
CA VAL A 276 0.06 22.83 -5.10
C VAL A 276 0.06 22.31 -3.66
N ALA A 277 0.99 21.43 -3.33
CA ALA A 277 1.15 20.97 -1.96
C ALA A 277 1.30 22.17 -1.01
N LYS A 278 0.57 22.15 0.10
CA LYS A 278 0.60 23.25 1.09
C LYS A 278 1.65 23.01 2.16
N LYS A 279 1.95 21.75 2.43
CA LYS A 279 2.85 21.32 3.50
C LYS A 279 3.61 20.08 3.09
N MET A 280 4.76 19.86 3.73
CA MET A 280 5.54 18.62 3.65
C MET A 280 5.50 17.90 4.98
N GLN A 281 5.00 16.66 5.00
CA GLN A 281 5.08 15.77 6.16
C GLN A 281 6.44 15.11 6.21
N LEU A 282 7.10 15.19 7.36
CA LEU A 282 8.41 14.59 7.58
C LEU A 282 8.36 13.35 8.46
N GLY A 283 7.33 13.22 9.28
CA GLY A 283 7.18 12.06 10.14
C GLY A 283 5.83 12.03 10.85
N LEU A 284 5.47 10.85 11.32
CA LEU A 284 4.27 10.58 12.10
C LEU A 284 4.69 9.83 13.37
N PHE A 285 4.35 10.36 14.53
CA PHE A 285 4.79 9.85 15.82
C PHE A 285 3.58 9.57 16.73
N ARG A 286 3.67 8.51 17.54
CA ARG A 286 2.70 8.25 18.62
C ARG A 286 3.05 9.00 19.89
N ASP A 287 4.34 9.21 20.10
CA ASP A 287 4.89 9.88 21.27
C ASP A 287 5.24 11.33 20.90
N LYS A 288 4.74 12.26 21.73
CA LYS A 288 4.97 13.69 21.55
C LYS A 288 6.45 14.08 21.73
N GLU A 289 7.16 13.40 22.63
CA GLU A 289 8.57 13.67 22.89
C GLU A 289 9.44 13.30 21.69
N ASN A 290 9.12 12.15 21.03
CA ASN A 290 9.79 11.74 19.79
C ASN A 290 9.52 12.72 18.64
N ALA A 291 8.30 13.24 18.53
CA ALA A 291 7.97 14.27 17.55
C ALA A 291 8.74 15.57 17.84
N LEU A 292 8.83 15.99 19.10
CA LEU A 292 9.59 17.19 19.51
C LEU A 292 11.09 17.04 19.22
N ALA A 293 11.66 15.88 19.54
CA ALA A 293 13.07 15.59 19.24
C ALA A 293 13.35 15.64 17.73
N TYR A 294 12.38 15.17 16.91
CA TYR A 294 12.50 15.24 15.47
C TYR A 294 12.36 16.68 14.93
N VAL A 295 11.46 17.48 15.50
CA VAL A 295 11.33 18.91 15.22
C VAL A 295 12.66 19.61 15.48
N GLU A 296 13.30 19.36 16.62
CA GLU A 296 14.61 19.94 16.94
C GLU A 296 15.70 19.56 15.93
N LYS A 297 15.73 18.29 15.51
CA LYS A 297 16.67 17.78 14.49
C LYS A 297 16.49 18.49 13.14
N VAL A 298 15.26 18.72 12.72
CA VAL A 298 14.94 19.39 11.46
C VAL A 298 15.24 20.90 11.56
N SER A 299 14.90 21.51 12.69
CA SER A 299 15.19 22.93 12.97
C SER A 299 16.68 23.26 12.93
N LYS A 300 17.55 22.36 13.43
CA LYS A 300 19.02 22.51 13.36
C LYS A 300 19.57 22.59 11.92
N LYS A 301 18.78 22.18 10.94
CA LYS A 301 19.12 22.28 9.51
C LYS A 301 18.51 23.51 8.81
N GLY A 302 17.91 24.41 9.59
CA GLY A 302 17.40 25.70 9.09
C GLY A 302 15.94 25.69 8.65
N PHE A 303 15.23 24.58 8.75
CA PHE A 303 13.81 24.50 8.44
C PHE A 303 12.96 24.93 9.62
N LYS A 304 11.66 25.15 9.38
CA LYS A 304 10.69 25.55 10.41
C LYS A 304 9.61 24.48 10.59
N PRO A 305 9.95 23.31 11.16
CA PRO A 305 8.98 22.26 11.40
C PRO A 305 8.09 22.60 12.60
N TYR A 306 6.86 22.09 12.56
CA TYR A 306 5.94 22.10 13.70
C TYR A 306 5.16 20.80 13.78
N ILE A 307 4.49 20.57 14.92
CA ILE A 307 3.70 19.39 15.18
C ILE A 307 2.22 19.71 14.92
N GLN A 308 1.58 18.87 14.14
CA GLN A 308 0.12 18.82 13.97
C GLN A 308 -0.40 17.57 14.68
N GLU A 309 -1.36 17.73 15.59
CA GLU A 309 -1.99 16.59 16.28
C GLU A 309 -3.15 16.08 15.43
N GLU A 310 -3.19 14.76 15.21
CA GLU A 310 -4.28 14.08 14.53
C GLU A 310 -4.88 13.03 15.46
N LYS A 311 -6.15 13.22 15.83
CA LYS A 311 -6.89 12.24 16.61
C LYS A 311 -7.68 11.34 15.68
N ARG A 312 -7.34 10.05 15.65
CA ARG A 312 -8.04 9.05 14.84
C ARG A 312 -9.34 8.58 15.51
N ALA A 313 -10.20 7.93 14.73
CA ALA A 313 -11.47 7.37 15.21
C ALA A 313 -11.30 6.36 16.37
N SER A 314 -10.14 5.70 16.47
CA SER A 314 -9.75 4.83 17.58
C SER A 314 -9.48 5.57 18.90
N GLY A 315 -9.48 6.91 18.89
CA GLY A 315 -9.10 7.74 20.04
C GLY A 315 -7.60 7.97 20.16
N THR A 316 -6.77 7.30 19.38
CA THR A 316 -5.31 7.46 19.38
C THR A 316 -4.94 8.81 18.77
N VAL A 317 -4.06 9.56 19.48
CA VAL A 317 -3.50 10.82 18.98
C VAL A 317 -2.16 10.54 18.33
N TYR A 318 -1.96 11.06 17.12
CA TYR A 318 -0.70 11.06 16.42
C TYR A 318 -0.14 12.47 16.30
N TYR A 319 1.17 12.58 16.33
CA TYR A 319 1.92 13.81 16.21
C TYR A 319 2.63 13.82 14.86
N ILE A 320 2.12 14.62 13.93
CA ILE A 320 2.65 14.75 12.57
C ILE A 320 3.64 15.90 12.55
N VAL A 321 4.88 15.65 12.19
CA VAL A 321 5.86 16.73 11.98
C VAL A 321 5.76 17.20 10.54
N VAL A 322 5.46 18.48 10.36
CA VAL A 322 5.25 19.10 9.05
C VAL A 322 6.10 20.38 8.91
N VAL A 323 6.40 20.73 7.65
CA VAL A 323 6.97 22.02 7.24
C VAL A 323 6.06 22.61 6.18
N ASP A 324 5.71 23.88 6.29
CA ASP A 324 4.90 24.55 5.27
C ASP A 324 5.71 24.69 3.97
N GLU A 325 5.03 24.48 2.83
CA GLU A 325 5.64 24.68 1.52
C GLU A 325 5.84 26.19 1.27
N ASN A 326 6.91 26.53 0.56
CA ASN A 326 7.15 27.90 0.13
C ASN A 326 6.39 28.20 -1.18
N PRO A 327 6.24 29.50 -1.54
CA PRO A 327 5.55 29.89 -2.77
C PRO A 327 6.19 29.34 -4.07
N GLN A 328 7.47 28.93 -4.00
CA GLN A 328 8.21 28.38 -5.12
C GLN A 328 8.07 26.85 -5.24
N GLY A 329 7.48 26.15 -4.24
CA GLY A 329 7.32 24.71 -4.26
C GLY A 329 8.62 23.93 -4.09
N THR A 330 9.64 24.50 -3.42
CA THR A 330 11.00 23.92 -3.35
C THR A 330 11.32 23.25 -2.02
N ILE A 331 10.52 23.47 -0.96
CA ILE A 331 10.79 22.93 0.38
C ILE A 331 10.96 21.42 0.38
N GLY A 332 10.14 20.70 -0.37
CA GLY A 332 10.27 19.24 -0.47
C GLY A 332 11.63 18.81 -1.05
N THR A 333 12.14 19.52 -2.04
CA THR A 333 13.48 19.26 -2.62
C THR A 333 14.60 19.64 -1.67
N GLU A 334 14.47 20.77 -0.98
CA GLU A 334 15.44 21.25 0.00
C GLU A 334 15.56 20.29 1.20
N LEU A 335 14.43 19.79 1.72
CA LEU A 335 14.38 18.78 2.78
C LEU A 335 15.07 17.48 2.36
N LYS A 336 14.80 16.98 1.16
CA LYS A 336 15.46 15.78 0.62
C LYS A 336 16.97 15.98 0.47
N THR A 337 17.40 17.15 -0.01
CA THR A 337 18.82 17.50 -0.12
C THR A 337 19.50 17.58 1.27
N ALA A 338 18.75 18.00 2.28
CA ALA A 338 19.24 18.03 3.67
C ALA A 338 19.23 16.65 4.36
N GLY A 339 18.78 15.61 3.66
CA GLY A 339 18.75 14.23 4.14
C GLY A 339 17.47 13.87 4.93
N PHE A 340 16.36 14.61 4.72
CA PHE A 340 15.06 14.29 5.29
C PHE A 340 14.12 13.73 4.23
N GLU A 341 13.45 12.65 4.55
CA GLU A 341 12.32 12.20 3.77
C GLU A 341 11.10 13.06 4.07
N CYS A 342 10.36 13.43 3.03
CA CYS A 342 9.16 14.24 3.15
C CYS A 342 8.14 13.90 2.07
N TYR A 343 6.86 14.10 2.41
CA TYR A 343 5.71 13.80 1.57
C TYR A 343 4.78 15.01 1.47
N PRO A 344 4.27 15.33 0.28
CA PRO A 344 3.37 16.46 0.09
C PRO A 344 2.01 16.20 0.76
N LEU A 345 1.50 17.25 1.44
CA LEU A 345 0.11 17.32 1.93
C LEU A 345 -0.59 18.47 1.16
N PHE A 346 -1.73 18.14 0.55
CA PHE A 346 -2.53 19.03 -0.29
C PHE A 346 -3.64 19.72 0.50
#